data_20744a35abf756576c7213e1431ba8bf
#
_entry.id   20744a35abf756576c7213e1431ba8bf
#
_cell.length_a   1.000
_cell.length_b   1.000
_cell.length_c   1.000
_cell.angle_alpha   90.00
_cell.angle_beta   90.00
_cell.angle_gamma   90.00
#
_symmetry.space_group_name_H-M   'P 1'
#
loop_
_entity.id
_entity.type
_entity.pdbx_description
1 polymer ?
#
loop_
_entity_poly.entity_id
_entity_poly.type
_entity_poly.pdbx_seq_one_letter_code
_entity_poly.pdbx_strand_id
1 'polypeptide(L)'
;GMYEYQLEAEMTHEFLHHGERQHAYTPIIGSGGNACILHYISNDNIIKKNDLVLIDAGSEYDYYASDVTRTFPANGKFSGEHRAIYEIVLAAQLAGIKAVKPGTAWNQIDKIVTKIITQGLIDIGLLKGTLDDLIEKQACTPFYMHRSGHWIGLDTHDAGRYKINDKWRKLEPGMVRTVEPGIYISADTPGVPARWHNLG
;
A
#
# COMPACT_ATOMS: atom_id res chain seq x y z
N GLY A 1 -6.17 25.02 6.39
CA GLY A 1 -6.16 23.56 6.20
C GLY A 1 -5.61 22.86 7.43
N MET A 2 -5.89 21.61 7.54
CA MET A 2 -5.33 20.73 8.58
C MET A 2 -3.93 20.29 8.14
N TYR A 3 -3.01 20.19 9.07
CA TYR A 3 -1.69 19.58 8.82
C TYR A 3 -1.75 18.06 8.94
N GLU A 4 -0.84 17.36 8.26
CA GLU A 4 -0.71 15.91 8.33
C GLU A 4 -0.49 15.40 9.76
N TYR A 5 0.37 16.07 10.56
CA TYR A 5 0.60 15.72 11.97
C TYR A 5 -0.64 15.87 12.86
N GLN A 6 -1.65 16.62 12.44
CA GLN A 6 -2.89 16.73 13.21
C GLN A 6 -3.74 15.47 13.06
N LEU A 7 -3.70 14.79 11.89
CA LEU A 7 -4.31 13.47 11.74
C LEU A 7 -3.52 12.40 12.53
N GLU A 8 -2.19 12.49 12.54
CA GLU A 8 -1.36 11.64 13.39
C GLU A 8 -1.72 11.77 14.87
N ALA A 9 -1.95 13.00 15.33
CA ALA A 9 -2.34 13.26 16.72
C ALA A 9 -3.69 12.63 17.07
N GLU A 10 -4.69 12.72 16.18
CA GLU A 10 -6.01 12.09 16.38
C GLU A 10 -5.88 10.55 16.45
N MET A 11 -5.09 9.96 15.57
CA MET A 11 -4.88 8.51 15.58
C MET A 11 -4.14 8.05 16.83
N THR A 12 -3.11 8.79 17.24
CA THR A 12 -2.37 8.53 18.48
C THR A 12 -3.31 8.61 19.69
N HIS A 13 -4.19 9.62 19.71
CA HIS A 13 -5.22 9.73 20.74
C HIS A 13 -6.11 8.47 20.80
N GLU A 14 -6.61 8.01 19.65
CA GLU A 14 -7.46 6.82 19.58
C GLU A 14 -6.73 5.56 20.06
N PHE A 15 -5.49 5.35 19.67
CA PHE A 15 -4.68 4.23 20.12
C PHE A 15 -4.53 4.24 21.64
N LEU A 16 -4.12 5.38 22.20
CA LEU A 16 -3.98 5.55 23.66
C LEU A 16 -5.31 5.41 24.40
N HIS A 17 -6.40 5.93 23.84
CA HIS A 17 -7.74 5.84 24.41
C HIS A 17 -8.24 4.38 24.53
N HIS A 18 -7.79 3.51 23.62
CA HIS A 18 -8.11 2.09 23.62
C HIS A 18 -7.08 1.22 24.38
N GLY A 19 -6.14 1.86 25.09
CA GLY A 19 -5.22 1.17 26.00
C GLY A 19 -3.90 0.75 25.35
N GLU A 20 -3.68 1.11 24.10
CA GLU A 20 -2.41 0.87 23.42
C GLU A 20 -1.41 1.96 23.80
N ARG A 21 -0.16 1.58 24.02
CA ARG A 21 0.87 2.48 24.56
C ARG A 21 1.92 2.92 23.56
N GLN A 22 2.03 2.20 22.45
CA GLN A 22 3.07 2.41 21.47
C GLN A 22 2.51 2.23 20.07
N HIS A 23 3.08 2.98 19.12
CA HIS A 23 2.90 2.69 17.70
C HIS A 23 3.75 1.49 17.33
N ALA A 24 3.26 0.63 16.45
CA ALA A 24 4.04 -0.45 15.86
C ALA A 24 5.19 0.08 15.00
N TYR A 25 4.99 1.25 14.40
CA TYR A 25 5.98 2.02 13.62
C TYR A 25 5.56 3.49 13.60
N THR A 26 6.46 4.37 13.17
CA THR A 26 6.13 5.80 13.01
C THR A 26 5.04 5.96 11.96
N PRO A 27 3.88 6.55 12.30
CA PRO A 27 2.79 6.73 11.35
C PRO A 27 3.21 7.52 10.12
N ILE A 28 2.68 7.14 8.97
CA ILE A 28 2.86 7.83 7.70
C ILE A 28 1.53 8.50 7.35
N ILE A 29 1.54 9.82 7.27
CA ILE A 29 0.39 10.61 6.84
C ILE A 29 0.82 11.42 5.61
N GLY A 30 0.64 10.86 4.44
CA GLY A 30 1.03 11.50 3.18
C GLY A 30 -0.16 12.11 2.45
N SER A 31 -0.11 13.41 2.13
CA SER A 31 -1.14 14.08 1.35
C SER A 31 -0.62 14.54 -0.02
N GLY A 32 -1.42 14.34 -1.08
CA GLY A 32 -1.02 14.68 -2.44
C GLY A 32 0.28 13.98 -2.85
N GLY A 33 1.29 14.73 -3.29
CA GLY A 33 2.58 14.16 -3.71
C GLY A 33 3.33 13.39 -2.61
N ASN A 34 3.10 13.70 -1.33
CA ASN A 34 3.73 12.98 -0.22
C ASN A 34 3.25 11.53 -0.11
N ALA A 35 2.02 11.24 -0.57
CA ALA A 35 1.51 9.88 -0.64
C ALA A 35 2.30 8.97 -1.60
N CYS A 36 3.12 9.56 -2.48
CA CYS A 36 3.99 8.80 -3.39
C CYS A 36 5.38 8.51 -2.81
N ILE A 37 5.68 8.98 -1.59
CA ILE A 37 6.97 8.79 -0.92
C ILE A 37 6.82 7.65 0.08
N LEU A 38 7.47 6.52 -0.23
CA LEU A 38 7.48 5.39 0.70
C LEU A 38 8.14 5.79 2.02
N HIS A 39 7.53 5.39 3.14
CA HIS A 39 7.98 5.73 4.49
C HIS A 39 8.11 7.25 4.75
N TYR A 40 7.15 8.03 4.21
CA TYR A 40 7.04 9.46 4.50
C TYR A 40 6.61 9.67 5.95
N ILE A 41 7.52 10.16 6.80
CA ILE A 41 7.30 10.34 8.25
C ILE A 41 7.39 11.79 8.72
N SER A 42 7.61 12.74 7.83
CA SER A 42 7.68 14.17 8.22
C SER A 42 6.32 14.69 8.67
N ASN A 43 5.24 14.26 8.03
CA ASN A 43 3.84 14.57 8.38
C ASN A 43 3.59 16.07 8.63
N ASP A 44 4.28 16.96 7.91
CA ASP A 44 4.33 18.41 8.21
C ASP A 44 3.66 19.30 7.17
N ASN A 45 3.10 18.73 6.10
CA ASN A 45 2.41 19.50 5.07
C ASN A 45 0.95 19.80 5.41
N ILE A 46 0.44 20.88 4.81
CA ILE A 46 -0.97 21.23 4.86
C ILE A 46 -1.73 20.38 3.83
N ILE A 47 -2.73 19.66 4.29
CA ILE A 47 -3.63 18.88 3.44
C ILE A 47 -4.50 19.83 2.64
N LYS A 48 -4.47 19.71 1.31
CA LYS A 48 -5.28 20.51 0.39
C LYS A 48 -6.60 19.80 0.08
N LYS A 49 -7.61 20.57 -0.25
CA LYS A 49 -8.98 20.11 -0.48
C LYS A 49 -9.10 18.94 -1.49
N ASN A 50 -8.25 18.92 -2.49
CA ASN A 50 -8.32 17.91 -3.57
C ASN A 50 -7.22 16.85 -3.49
N ASP A 51 -6.46 16.78 -2.40
CA ASP A 51 -5.45 15.77 -2.22
C ASP A 51 -6.09 14.39 -1.93
N LEU A 52 -5.41 13.33 -2.34
CA LEU A 52 -5.53 12.05 -1.66
C LEU A 52 -4.73 12.12 -0.37
N VAL A 53 -5.24 11.49 0.66
CA VAL A 53 -4.56 11.32 1.95
C VAL A 53 -4.37 9.84 2.16
N LEU A 54 -3.12 9.43 2.16
CA LEU A 54 -2.68 8.10 2.56
C LEU A 54 -2.35 8.13 4.05
N ILE A 55 -2.92 7.23 4.80
CA ILE A 55 -2.58 6.97 6.20
C ILE A 55 -2.11 5.54 6.30
N ASP A 56 -0.89 5.37 6.77
CA ASP A 56 -0.29 4.07 7.08
C ASP A 56 0.15 4.10 8.54
N ALA A 57 -0.58 3.37 9.37
CA ALA A 57 -0.39 3.39 10.80
C ALA A 57 -0.80 2.06 11.43
N GLY A 58 -0.09 1.69 12.46
CA GLY A 58 -0.37 0.53 13.28
C GLY A 58 -0.06 0.81 14.73
N SER A 59 -0.88 0.24 15.61
CA SER A 59 -0.63 0.21 17.03
C SER A 59 0.05 -1.09 17.42
N GLU A 60 0.72 -1.07 18.57
CA GLU A 60 1.23 -2.27 19.22
C GLU A 60 0.34 -2.61 20.41
N TYR A 61 -0.26 -3.79 20.40
CA TYR A 61 -1.08 -4.30 21.49
C TYR A 61 -0.50 -5.59 22.05
N ASP A 62 -0.21 -5.61 23.34
CA ASP A 62 0.41 -6.75 24.03
C ASP A 62 1.63 -7.31 23.27
N TYR A 63 2.51 -6.41 22.81
CA TYR A 63 3.73 -6.70 22.02
C TYR A 63 3.49 -7.14 20.58
N TYR A 64 2.25 -7.22 20.12
CA TYR A 64 1.97 -7.56 18.72
C TYR A 64 1.69 -6.31 17.90
N ALA A 65 2.41 -6.18 16.78
CA ALA A 65 2.25 -5.09 15.83
C ALA A 65 0.98 -5.26 14.99
N SER A 66 0.35 -4.15 14.67
CA SER A 66 -0.62 -4.05 13.58
C SER A 66 -0.09 -3.16 12.47
N ASP A 67 -0.67 -3.27 11.26
CA ASP A 67 -0.21 -2.56 10.07
C ASP A 67 -1.39 -2.37 9.12
N VAL A 68 -1.83 -1.12 8.96
CA VAL A 68 -3.03 -0.79 8.17
C VAL A 68 -2.81 0.48 7.37
N THR A 69 -2.83 0.36 6.04
CA THR A 69 -2.83 1.50 5.13
C THR A 69 -4.22 1.74 4.53
N ARG A 70 -4.66 3.00 4.50
CA ARG A 70 -5.88 3.44 3.81
C ARG A 70 -5.65 4.78 3.13
N THR A 71 -6.21 4.91 1.92
CA THR A 71 -6.14 6.15 1.12
C THR A 71 -7.55 6.64 0.83
N PHE A 72 -7.79 7.93 1.01
CA PHE A 72 -9.09 8.56 0.77
C PHE A 72 -8.94 10.01 0.33
N PRO A 73 -9.91 10.58 -0.39
CA PRO A 73 -9.85 11.98 -0.80
C PRO A 73 -10.18 12.92 0.38
N ALA A 74 -9.39 13.98 0.57
CA ALA A 74 -9.55 14.95 1.64
C ALA A 74 -10.93 15.64 1.66
N ASN A 75 -11.58 15.77 0.48
CA ASN A 75 -12.91 16.36 0.33
C ASN A 75 -14.05 15.33 0.35
N GLY A 76 -13.75 14.04 0.62
CA GLY A 76 -14.72 12.95 0.62
C GLY A 76 -15.21 12.48 -0.76
N LYS A 77 -14.62 13.00 -1.86
CA LYS A 77 -15.01 12.65 -3.23
C LYS A 77 -13.80 12.35 -4.10
N PHE A 78 -13.76 11.15 -4.66
CA PHE A 78 -12.75 10.80 -5.66
C PHE A 78 -12.97 11.58 -6.96
N SER A 79 -11.89 12.13 -7.55
CA SER A 79 -11.86 12.55 -8.95
C SER A 79 -11.90 11.31 -9.86
N GLY A 80 -12.00 11.50 -11.18
CA GLY A 80 -11.94 10.39 -12.13
C GLY A 80 -10.66 9.59 -12.04
N GLU A 81 -9.52 10.29 -12.02
CA GLU A 81 -8.19 9.70 -11.93
C GLU A 81 -7.94 9.02 -10.58
N HIS A 82 -8.28 9.69 -9.48
CA HIS A 82 -8.18 9.12 -8.12
C HIS A 82 -8.95 7.80 -8.03
N ARG A 83 -10.19 7.80 -8.51
CA ARG A 83 -11.05 6.63 -8.47
C ARG A 83 -10.51 5.49 -9.31
N ALA A 84 -10.02 5.78 -10.52
CA ALA A 84 -9.47 4.76 -11.40
C ALA A 84 -8.28 4.02 -10.75
N ILE A 85 -7.33 4.77 -10.15
CA ILE A 85 -6.20 4.17 -9.43
C ILE A 85 -6.68 3.40 -8.19
N TYR A 86 -7.56 4.01 -7.39
CA TYR A 86 -8.09 3.37 -6.18
C TYR A 86 -8.77 2.03 -6.48
N GLU A 87 -9.61 1.96 -7.52
CA GLU A 87 -10.33 0.73 -7.89
C GLU A 87 -9.37 -0.38 -8.37
N ILE A 88 -8.29 -0.05 -9.05
CA ILE A 88 -7.25 -1.02 -9.44
C ILE A 88 -6.57 -1.60 -8.19
N VAL A 89 -6.14 -0.73 -7.26
CA VAL A 89 -5.48 -1.16 -6.02
C VAL A 89 -6.42 -2.00 -5.16
N LEU A 90 -7.67 -1.58 -5.01
CA LEU A 90 -8.69 -2.31 -4.25
C LEU A 90 -8.94 -3.70 -4.86
N ALA A 91 -9.06 -3.81 -6.17
CA ALA A 91 -9.22 -5.10 -6.85
C ALA A 91 -8.01 -6.01 -6.62
N ALA A 92 -6.80 -5.46 -6.67
CA ALA A 92 -5.57 -6.20 -6.40
C ALA A 92 -5.50 -6.67 -4.94
N GLN A 93 -5.86 -5.82 -3.98
CA GLN A 93 -5.90 -6.14 -2.56
C GLN A 93 -6.89 -7.27 -2.27
N LEU A 94 -8.13 -7.15 -2.73
CA LEU A 94 -9.18 -8.15 -2.51
C LEU A 94 -8.79 -9.50 -3.11
N ALA A 95 -8.18 -9.51 -4.29
CA ALA A 95 -7.69 -10.74 -4.91
C ALA A 95 -6.50 -11.34 -4.13
N GLY A 96 -5.58 -10.50 -3.66
CA GLY A 96 -4.49 -10.89 -2.79
C GLY A 96 -4.98 -11.54 -1.50
N ILE A 97 -5.90 -10.88 -0.79
CA ILE A 97 -6.51 -11.41 0.44
C ILE A 97 -7.20 -12.75 0.18
N LYS A 98 -7.97 -12.86 -0.90
CA LYS A 98 -8.65 -14.11 -1.28
C LYS A 98 -7.67 -15.26 -1.54
N ALA A 99 -6.44 -14.97 -1.97
CA ALA A 99 -5.40 -15.94 -2.23
C ALA A 99 -4.64 -16.38 -0.97
N VAL A 100 -4.75 -15.65 0.15
CA VAL A 100 -4.13 -16.03 1.43
C VAL A 100 -4.88 -17.21 2.03
N LYS A 101 -4.35 -18.42 1.75
CA LYS A 101 -4.92 -19.70 2.21
C LYS A 101 -3.79 -20.67 2.54
N PRO A 102 -4.00 -21.61 3.47
CA PRO A 102 -3.05 -22.71 3.67
C PRO A 102 -2.71 -23.42 2.36
N GLY A 103 -1.43 -23.68 2.14
CA GLY A 103 -0.91 -24.31 0.92
C GLY A 103 -0.58 -23.35 -0.23
N THR A 104 -1.04 -22.10 -0.20
CA THR A 104 -0.64 -21.09 -1.19
C THR A 104 0.83 -20.74 -1.01
N ALA A 105 1.63 -20.74 -2.08
CA ALA A 105 3.02 -20.30 -2.02
C ALA A 105 3.08 -18.78 -1.80
N TRP A 106 4.04 -18.32 -0.98
CA TRP A 106 4.20 -16.91 -0.62
C TRP A 106 4.13 -15.97 -1.83
N ASN A 107 4.94 -16.24 -2.85
CA ASN A 107 5.02 -15.40 -4.06
C ASN A 107 3.81 -15.48 -4.99
N GLN A 108 2.88 -16.38 -4.74
CA GLN A 108 1.66 -16.47 -5.56
C GLN A 108 0.78 -15.25 -5.36
N ILE A 109 0.79 -14.67 -4.15
CA ILE A 109 0.04 -13.45 -3.85
C ILE A 109 0.62 -12.27 -4.64
N ASP A 110 1.96 -12.11 -4.64
CA ASP A 110 2.65 -11.08 -5.43
C ASP A 110 2.31 -11.19 -6.93
N LYS A 111 2.31 -12.42 -7.48
CA LYS A 111 1.96 -12.65 -8.89
C LYS A 111 0.53 -12.23 -9.23
N ILE A 112 -0.43 -12.53 -8.34
CA ILE A 112 -1.84 -12.15 -8.53
C ILE A 112 -1.99 -10.63 -8.49
N VAL A 113 -1.41 -9.98 -7.49
CA VAL A 113 -1.44 -8.54 -7.33
C VAL A 113 -0.78 -7.83 -8.51
N THR A 114 0.45 -8.22 -8.87
CA THR A 114 1.18 -7.65 -10.01
C THR A 114 0.40 -7.77 -11.31
N LYS A 115 -0.24 -8.92 -11.54
CA LYS A 115 -1.06 -9.14 -12.75
C LYS A 115 -2.22 -8.16 -12.82
N ILE A 116 -2.94 -7.94 -11.72
CA ILE A 116 -4.10 -7.03 -11.67
C ILE A 116 -3.65 -5.58 -11.82
N ILE A 117 -2.59 -5.16 -11.12
CA ILE A 117 -2.03 -3.82 -11.25
C ILE A 117 -1.57 -3.57 -12.68
N THR A 118 -0.81 -4.49 -13.28
CA THR A 118 -0.34 -4.34 -14.67
C THR A 118 -1.50 -4.22 -15.65
N GLN A 119 -2.52 -5.06 -15.53
CA GLN A 119 -3.72 -4.97 -16.38
C GLN A 119 -4.45 -3.65 -16.18
N GLY A 120 -4.65 -3.22 -14.94
CA GLY A 120 -5.30 -1.94 -14.65
C GLY A 120 -4.55 -0.74 -15.24
N LEU A 121 -3.20 -0.74 -15.17
CA LEU A 121 -2.37 0.30 -15.79
C LEU A 121 -2.45 0.30 -17.33
N ILE A 122 -2.65 -0.87 -17.95
CA ILE A 122 -2.95 -0.98 -19.38
C ILE A 122 -4.32 -0.35 -19.69
N ASP A 123 -5.35 -0.73 -18.94
CA ASP A 123 -6.74 -0.32 -19.16
C ASP A 123 -6.92 1.20 -19.07
N ILE A 124 -6.17 1.87 -18.18
CA ILE A 124 -6.16 3.34 -18.06
C ILE A 124 -5.12 4.04 -18.98
N GLY A 125 -4.38 3.27 -19.78
CA GLY A 125 -3.45 3.77 -20.80
C GLY A 125 -2.08 4.26 -20.28
N LEU A 126 -1.72 3.93 -19.04
CA LEU A 126 -0.39 4.23 -18.46
C LEU A 126 0.68 3.23 -18.90
N LEU A 127 0.30 2.01 -19.21
CA LEU A 127 1.18 1.02 -19.85
C LEU A 127 0.65 0.65 -21.23
N LYS A 128 1.56 0.31 -22.15
CA LYS A 128 1.24 -0.09 -23.54
C LYS A 128 1.95 -1.39 -23.89
N GLY A 129 1.21 -2.39 -24.31
CA GLY A 129 1.73 -3.72 -24.67
C GLY A 129 0.79 -4.83 -24.27
N THR A 130 1.22 -6.06 -24.46
CA THR A 130 0.47 -7.23 -23.96
C THR A 130 0.76 -7.45 -22.47
N LEU A 131 -0.20 -7.99 -21.75
CA LEU A 131 -0.06 -8.24 -20.32
C LEU A 131 1.16 -9.13 -20.00
N ASP A 132 1.35 -10.18 -20.78
CA ASP A 132 2.43 -11.15 -20.54
C ASP A 132 3.81 -10.51 -20.76
N ASP A 133 4.00 -9.76 -21.84
CA ASP A 133 5.24 -9.02 -22.12
C ASP A 133 5.56 -8.01 -21.01
N LEU A 134 4.54 -7.30 -20.51
CA LEU A 134 4.72 -6.27 -19.50
C LEU A 134 5.02 -6.88 -18.12
N ILE A 135 4.47 -8.03 -17.81
CA ILE A 135 4.80 -8.79 -16.59
C ILE A 135 6.23 -9.31 -16.68
N GLU A 136 6.63 -9.91 -17.81
CA GLU A 136 8.00 -10.40 -18.01
C GLU A 136 9.04 -9.28 -17.87
N LYS A 137 8.74 -8.10 -18.42
CA LYS A 137 9.60 -6.90 -18.33
C LYS A 137 9.48 -6.15 -17.01
N GLN A 138 8.64 -6.60 -16.08
CA GLN A 138 8.35 -5.92 -14.82
C GLN A 138 7.94 -4.44 -15.02
N ALA A 139 7.18 -4.16 -16.08
CA ALA A 139 6.87 -2.80 -16.51
C ALA A 139 6.04 -1.98 -15.51
N CYS A 140 5.36 -2.62 -14.56
CA CYS A 140 4.64 -1.93 -13.49
C CYS A 140 5.56 -1.43 -12.35
N THR A 141 6.84 -1.83 -12.29
CA THR A 141 7.76 -1.46 -11.20
C THR A 141 7.87 0.04 -10.95
N PRO A 142 7.87 0.95 -11.95
CA PRO A 142 7.88 2.39 -11.68
C PRO A 142 6.64 2.91 -10.95
N PHE A 143 5.54 2.16 -10.97
CA PHE A 143 4.26 2.49 -10.34
C PHE A 143 4.02 1.67 -9.05
N TYR A 144 4.61 0.49 -8.97
CA TYR A 144 4.45 -0.45 -7.87
C TYR A 144 5.81 -1.11 -7.59
N MET A 145 6.60 -0.48 -6.73
CA MET A 145 8.01 -0.80 -6.52
C MET A 145 8.28 -1.71 -5.32
N HIS A 146 7.29 -1.98 -4.48
CA HIS A 146 7.43 -2.86 -3.32
C HIS A 146 6.67 -4.18 -3.50
N ARG A 147 6.83 -5.10 -2.58
CA ARG A 147 6.12 -6.38 -2.58
C ARG A 147 4.71 -6.24 -2.03
N SER A 148 3.87 -7.25 -2.28
CA SER A 148 2.48 -7.26 -1.82
C SER A 148 2.31 -7.56 -0.32
N GLY A 149 3.40 -7.66 0.46
CA GLY A 149 3.31 -7.87 1.88
C GLY A 149 4.53 -8.58 2.51
N HIS A 150 4.53 -8.62 3.82
CA HIS A 150 5.57 -9.17 4.67
C HIS A 150 4.98 -9.97 5.84
N TRP A 151 5.82 -10.67 6.60
CA TRP A 151 5.46 -11.22 7.89
C TRP A 151 5.20 -10.09 8.87
N ILE A 152 4.23 -10.27 9.76
CA ILE A 152 3.92 -9.35 10.86
C ILE A 152 3.66 -10.17 12.12
N GLY A 153 4.13 -9.69 13.27
CA GLY A 153 4.00 -10.36 14.54
C GLY A 153 4.48 -9.49 15.69
N LEU A 154 5.59 -9.87 16.34
CA LEU A 154 6.21 -9.04 17.37
C LEU A 154 6.85 -7.77 16.80
N ASP A 155 7.29 -7.83 15.55
CA ASP A 155 7.72 -6.67 14.79
C ASP A 155 6.78 -6.44 13.58
N THR A 156 6.67 -5.19 13.13
CA THR A 156 5.91 -4.87 11.91
C THR A 156 6.49 -5.59 10.71
N HIS A 157 7.80 -5.53 10.51
CA HIS A 157 8.55 -6.36 9.57
C HIS A 157 9.15 -7.55 10.30
N ASP A 158 8.30 -8.51 10.65
CA ASP A 158 8.68 -9.61 11.54
C ASP A 158 9.65 -10.60 10.87
N ALA A 159 10.46 -11.24 11.71
CA ALA A 159 11.41 -12.25 11.29
C ALA A 159 10.69 -13.48 10.72
N GLY A 160 11.14 -13.96 9.57
CA GLY A 160 10.54 -15.13 8.95
C GLY A 160 11.23 -15.55 7.66
N ARG A 161 11.18 -16.83 7.36
CA ARG A 161 11.72 -17.37 6.12
C ARG A 161 10.65 -17.29 5.02
N TYR A 162 10.94 -16.59 3.94
CA TYR A 162 10.12 -16.53 2.74
C TYR A 162 10.32 -17.74 1.83
N LYS A 163 11.48 -18.40 1.94
CA LYS A 163 11.84 -19.61 1.20
C LYS A 163 12.40 -20.67 2.13
N ILE A 164 12.18 -21.93 1.80
CA ILE A 164 12.78 -23.10 2.43
C ILE A 164 13.40 -23.94 1.32
N ASN A 165 14.70 -24.23 1.39
CA ASN A 165 15.45 -24.94 0.35
C ASN A 165 15.20 -24.36 -1.06
N ASP A 166 15.36 -23.04 -1.19
CA ASP A 166 15.15 -22.24 -2.40
C ASP A 166 13.72 -22.26 -2.99
N LYS A 167 12.79 -22.94 -2.36
CA LYS A 167 11.38 -22.94 -2.75
C LYS A 167 10.59 -21.96 -1.91
N TRP A 168 9.67 -21.23 -2.55
CA TRP A 168 8.78 -20.34 -1.84
C TRP A 168 7.95 -21.09 -0.81
N ARG A 169 8.01 -20.60 0.43
CA ARG A 169 7.26 -21.21 1.54
C ARG A 169 5.76 -21.20 1.25
N LYS A 170 5.09 -22.29 1.55
CA LYS A 170 3.64 -22.36 1.55
C LYS A 170 3.10 -21.80 2.85
N LEU A 171 1.99 -21.08 2.77
CA LEU A 171 1.28 -20.60 3.96
C LEU A 171 0.69 -21.78 4.74
N GLU A 172 0.70 -21.68 6.04
CA GLU A 172 0.19 -22.63 7.00
C GLU A 172 -0.81 -21.95 7.95
N PRO A 173 -1.75 -22.68 8.58
CA PRO A 173 -2.61 -22.09 9.60
C PRO A 173 -1.82 -21.43 10.73
N GLY A 174 -2.27 -20.27 11.20
CA GLY A 174 -1.61 -19.49 12.23
C GLY A 174 -0.55 -18.51 11.73
N MET A 175 -0.19 -18.53 10.45
CA MET A 175 0.68 -17.51 9.87
C MET A 175 -0.08 -16.21 9.64
N VAL A 176 0.57 -15.09 9.97
CA VAL A 176 0.06 -13.74 9.75
C VAL A 176 0.97 -12.99 8.79
N ARG A 177 0.38 -12.29 7.83
CA ARG A 177 1.08 -11.47 6.86
C ARG A 177 0.24 -10.26 6.44
N THR A 178 0.89 -9.21 5.94
CA THR A 178 0.21 -8.10 5.27
C THR A 178 -0.20 -8.43 3.83
N VAL A 179 -1.20 -7.71 3.31
CA VAL A 179 -1.57 -7.64 1.88
C VAL A 179 -1.78 -6.18 1.54
N GLU A 180 -0.80 -5.58 0.91
CA GLU A 180 -0.63 -4.13 0.80
C GLU A 180 -0.22 -3.67 -0.61
N PRO A 181 -1.00 -3.96 -1.65
CA PRO A 181 -0.72 -3.41 -2.97
C PRO A 181 -0.85 -1.89 -2.98
N GLY A 182 -0.04 -1.22 -3.80
CA GLY A 182 -0.12 0.22 -4.01
C GLY A 182 0.19 0.61 -5.45
N ILE A 183 -0.23 1.80 -5.86
CA ILE A 183 0.20 2.46 -7.10
C ILE A 183 0.63 3.88 -6.72
N TYR A 184 1.83 4.26 -7.15
CA TYR A 184 2.44 5.54 -6.81
C TYR A 184 2.87 6.25 -8.09
N ILE A 185 2.34 7.44 -8.31
CA ILE A 185 2.61 8.24 -9.52
C ILE A 185 3.06 9.63 -9.08
N SER A 186 4.36 9.78 -8.85
CA SER A 186 4.95 11.08 -8.51
C SER A 186 4.91 12.04 -9.70
N ALA A 187 5.13 13.33 -9.44
CA ALA A 187 5.23 14.34 -10.49
C ALA A 187 6.36 14.05 -11.49
N ASP A 188 7.41 13.35 -11.03
CA ASP A 188 8.60 13.03 -11.82
C ASP A 188 8.50 11.68 -12.54
N THR A 189 7.36 10.98 -12.49
CA THR A 189 7.20 9.69 -13.18
C THR A 189 7.26 9.89 -14.69
N PRO A 190 8.28 9.33 -15.38
CA PRO A 190 8.52 9.64 -16.79
C PRO A 190 7.37 9.17 -17.70
N GLY A 191 7.00 10.01 -18.67
CA GLY A 191 6.02 9.66 -19.71
C GLY A 191 4.56 9.60 -19.25
N VAL A 192 4.28 9.97 -18.00
CA VAL A 192 2.93 9.97 -17.45
C VAL A 192 2.31 11.37 -17.62
N PRO A 193 1.05 11.49 -18.14
CA PRO A 193 0.36 12.77 -18.23
C PRO A 193 0.11 13.40 -16.84
N ALA A 194 0.24 14.74 -16.75
CA ALA A 194 0.15 15.48 -15.50
C ALA A 194 -1.14 15.24 -14.67
N ARG A 195 -2.26 14.88 -15.33
CA ARG A 195 -3.51 14.55 -14.63
C ARG A 195 -3.39 13.33 -13.69
N TRP A 196 -2.37 12.49 -13.87
CA TRP A 196 -2.09 11.32 -13.05
C TRP A 196 -1.00 11.57 -11.99
N HIS A 197 -0.40 12.77 -11.94
CA HIS A 197 0.67 13.05 -11.02
C HIS A 197 0.16 13.21 -9.58
N ASN A 198 1.03 12.89 -8.63
CA ASN A 198 0.78 12.99 -7.17
C ASN A 198 -0.39 12.11 -6.69
N LEU A 199 -0.50 10.92 -7.26
CA LEU A 199 -1.45 9.88 -6.84
C LEU A 199 -0.68 8.73 -6.19
N GLY A 200 -1.01 8.46 -4.90
CA GLY A 200 -0.42 7.38 -4.12
C GLY A 200 -1.36 6.92 -3.00
#